data_e993ffc7d42612ced3e89fd1ed23c988
#
_entry.id   e993ffc7d42612ced3e89fd1ed23c988
#
_cell.length_a   1.000
_cell.length_b   1.000
_cell.length_c   1.000
_cell.angle_alpha   90.00
_cell.angle_beta   90.00
_cell.angle_gamma   90.00
#
_symmetry.space_group_name_H-M   'P 1'
#
loop_
_entity.id
_entity.type
_entity.pdbx_description
1 polymer ?
#
loop_
_entity_poly.entity_id
_entity_poly.type
_entity_poly.pdbx_seq_one_letter_code
_entity_poly.pdbx_strand_id
1 'polypeptide(L)'
;VIVLLVAILFVLRDYRRKRHYLHMYEALQKNQAQLVTAQELSEEEPEKQPLTREEVIALYRDNFALCNERFQVSAWPQRLEKMSASIHADALMLGADERGRLSKALDECFIQVNVNLRSEGRLTNDDVRCCLLAMLGCPFTVIGACLGSSPEAVQTRKSRLKDKLPRD
;
A
#
# COMPACT_ATOMS: atom_id res chain seq x y z
N VAL A 1 41.37 6.12 6.26
CA VAL A 1 41.06 4.88 5.53
C VAL A 1 39.67 4.35 5.95
N ILE A 2 39.36 4.17 7.24
CA ILE A 2 38.09 3.62 7.74
C ILE A 2 36.90 4.49 7.33
N VAL A 3 36.97 5.83 7.45
CA VAL A 3 35.91 6.78 7.08
C VAL A 3 35.60 6.68 5.58
N LEU A 4 36.60 6.53 4.73
CA LEU A 4 36.46 6.35 3.29
C LEU A 4 35.73 5.05 2.95
N LEU A 5 36.04 3.94 3.62
CA LEU A 5 35.40 2.65 3.44
C LEU A 5 33.91 2.72 3.85
N VAL A 6 33.60 3.37 4.97
CA VAL A 6 32.22 3.58 5.43
C VAL A 6 31.43 4.43 4.44
N ALA A 7 32.02 5.51 3.91
CA ALA A 7 31.38 6.36 2.90
C ALA A 7 31.09 5.58 1.60
N ILE A 8 32.04 4.77 1.13
CA ILE A 8 31.86 3.92 -0.06
C ILE A 8 30.74 2.90 0.16
N LEU A 9 30.69 2.24 1.32
CA LEU A 9 29.62 1.30 1.66
C LEU A 9 28.24 1.98 1.69
N PHE A 10 28.19 3.21 2.20
CA PHE A 10 26.94 3.98 2.22
C PHE A 10 26.47 4.34 0.81
N VAL A 11 27.37 4.80 -0.05
CA VAL A 11 27.08 5.12 -1.46
C VAL A 11 26.64 3.87 -2.24
N LEU A 12 27.34 2.74 -2.05
CA LEU A 12 26.98 1.48 -2.70
C LEU A 12 25.62 0.96 -2.24
N ARG A 13 25.29 1.12 -0.95
CA ARG A 13 23.99 0.75 -0.39
C ARG A 13 22.86 1.64 -0.96
N ASP A 14 23.13 2.95 -1.09
CA ASP A 14 22.15 3.90 -1.66
C ASP A 14 21.95 3.65 -3.18
N TYR A 15 23.03 3.34 -3.89
CA TYR A 15 22.98 2.98 -5.31
C TYR A 15 22.19 1.69 -5.55
N ARG A 16 22.39 0.65 -4.72
CA ARG A 16 21.60 -0.60 -4.80
C ARG A 16 20.13 -0.36 -4.53
N ARG A 17 19.79 0.49 -3.55
CA ARG A 17 18.40 0.90 -3.27
C ARG A 17 17.77 1.60 -4.48
N LYS A 18 18.45 2.58 -5.08
CA LYS A 18 17.94 3.31 -6.26
C LYS A 18 17.71 2.39 -7.45
N ARG A 19 18.62 1.43 -7.69
CA ARG A 19 18.47 0.46 -8.77
C ARG A 19 17.27 -0.48 -8.55
N HIS A 20 17.06 -0.92 -7.33
CA HIS A 20 15.88 -1.73 -6.96
C HIS A 20 14.57 -0.95 -7.18
N TYR A 21 14.54 0.32 -6.82
CA TYR A 21 13.39 1.19 -7.09
C TYR A 21 13.09 1.34 -8.59
N LEU A 22 14.10 1.49 -9.44
CA LEU A 22 13.89 1.60 -10.88
C LEU A 22 13.26 0.33 -11.44
N HIS A 23 13.75 -0.84 -11.08
CA HIS A 23 13.14 -2.11 -11.51
C HIS A 23 11.71 -2.30 -11.02
N MET A 24 11.41 -1.88 -9.79
CA MET A 24 10.04 -1.91 -9.29
C MET A 24 9.12 -0.93 -10.04
N TYR A 25 9.63 0.25 -10.38
CA TYR A 25 8.86 1.21 -11.18
C TYR A 25 8.53 0.68 -12.57
N GLU A 26 9.51 0.07 -13.25
CA GLU A 26 9.32 -0.56 -14.56
C GLU A 26 8.31 -1.72 -14.49
N ALA A 27 8.38 -2.56 -13.44
CA ALA A 27 7.42 -3.64 -13.22
C ALA A 27 6.00 -3.11 -12.97
N LEU A 28 5.85 -2.09 -12.13
CA LEU A 28 4.57 -1.43 -11.87
C LEU A 28 3.98 -0.79 -13.13
N GLN A 29 4.81 -0.10 -13.92
CA GLN A 29 4.40 0.50 -15.18
C GLN A 29 3.94 -0.54 -16.21
N LYS A 30 4.66 -1.67 -16.29
CA LYS A 30 4.28 -2.80 -17.14
C LYS A 30 2.94 -3.43 -16.74
N ASN A 31 2.75 -3.65 -15.44
CA ASN A 31 1.49 -4.17 -14.91
C ASN A 31 0.33 -3.19 -15.11
N GLN A 32 0.60 -1.88 -14.94
CA GLN A 32 -0.39 -0.84 -15.21
C GLN A 32 -0.79 -0.79 -16.69
N ALA A 33 0.19 -0.87 -17.59
CA ALA A 33 -0.08 -0.92 -19.03
C ALA A 33 -0.93 -2.15 -19.40
N GLN A 34 -0.68 -3.30 -18.78
CA GLN A 34 -1.48 -4.51 -18.96
C GLN A 34 -2.92 -4.34 -18.45
N LEU A 35 -3.13 -3.69 -17.29
CA LEU A 35 -4.47 -3.42 -16.76
C LEU A 35 -5.24 -2.43 -17.65
N VAL A 36 -4.60 -1.34 -18.09
CA VAL A 36 -5.22 -0.36 -18.99
C VAL A 36 -5.54 -1.01 -20.34
N THR A 37 -4.63 -1.80 -20.90
CA THR A 37 -4.87 -2.54 -22.14
C THR A 37 -6.00 -3.55 -21.97
N ALA A 38 -6.12 -4.21 -20.84
CA ALA A 38 -7.23 -5.14 -20.55
C ALA A 38 -8.58 -4.44 -20.41
N GLN A 39 -8.61 -3.20 -19.88
CA GLN A 39 -9.82 -2.37 -19.83
C GLN A 39 -10.21 -1.80 -21.19
N GLU A 40 -9.25 -1.29 -21.97
CA GLU A 40 -9.50 -0.74 -23.30
C GLU A 40 -9.91 -1.83 -24.31
N LEU A 41 -9.36 -3.06 -24.19
CA LEU A 41 -9.71 -4.21 -25.03
C LEU A 41 -11.10 -4.78 -24.75
N SER A 42 -11.71 -4.43 -23.61
CA SER A 42 -13.13 -4.74 -23.34
C SER A 42 -14.10 -3.93 -24.23
N GLU A 43 -13.62 -2.84 -24.85
CA GLU A 43 -14.47 -1.93 -25.63
C GLU A 43 -14.29 -2.03 -27.15
N GLU A 44 -13.15 -2.55 -27.71
CA GLU A 44 -12.87 -2.37 -29.16
C GLU A 44 -12.39 -3.57 -29.99
N GLU A 45 -12.06 -4.79 -29.45
CA GLU A 45 -11.67 -5.91 -30.32
C GLU A 45 -12.17 -7.30 -29.90
N PRO A 46 -12.77 -8.08 -30.81
CA PRO A 46 -13.39 -9.38 -30.49
C PRO A 46 -12.43 -10.57 -30.40
N GLU A 47 -11.12 -10.42 -30.51
CA GLU A 47 -10.17 -11.55 -30.61
C GLU A 47 -9.21 -11.79 -29.42
N LYS A 48 -9.18 -10.90 -28.41
CA LYS A 48 -8.40 -11.17 -27.19
C LYS A 48 -9.36 -11.56 -26.05
N GLN A 49 -9.25 -12.77 -25.58
CA GLN A 49 -10.02 -13.24 -24.45
C GLN A 49 -9.87 -12.28 -23.27
N PRO A 50 -10.98 -11.79 -22.68
CA PRO A 50 -10.91 -10.96 -21.49
C PRO A 50 -10.21 -11.76 -20.39
N LEU A 51 -9.38 -11.05 -19.59
CA LEU A 51 -8.71 -11.65 -18.43
C LEU A 51 -9.75 -12.33 -17.54
N THR A 52 -9.46 -13.57 -17.14
CA THR A 52 -10.28 -14.28 -16.19
C THR A 52 -10.26 -13.56 -14.83
N ARG A 53 -11.28 -13.79 -14.02
CA ARG A 53 -11.36 -13.22 -12.67
C ARG A 53 -10.12 -13.57 -11.84
N GLU A 54 -9.61 -14.80 -11.97
CA GLU A 54 -8.41 -15.26 -11.29
C GLU A 54 -7.16 -14.49 -11.71
N GLU A 55 -7.02 -14.20 -12.99
CA GLU A 55 -5.89 -13.41 -13.52
C GLU A 55 -5.94 -11.97 -13.03
N VAL A 56 -7.13 -11.37 -12.98
CA VAL A 56 -7.32 -10.02 -12.42
C VAL A 56 -6.94 -10.00 -10.93
N ILE A 57 -7.42 -10.96 -10.14
CA ILE A 57 -7.07 -11.07 -8.71
C ILE A 57 -5.57 -11.27 -8.52
N ALA A 58 -4.93 -12.12 -9.34
CA ALA A 58 -3.49 -12.33 -9.29
C ALA A 58 -2.74 -11.01 -9.57
N LEU A 59 -3.16 -10.26 -10.57
CA LEU A 59 -2.54 -8.98 -10.93
C LEU A 59 -2.67 -7.93 -9.80
N TYR A 60 -3.84 -7.85 -9.14
CA TYR A 60 -4.00 -6.98 -7.96
C TYR A 60 -3.09 -7.41 -6.80
N ARG A 61 -2.96 -8.71 -6.58
CA ARG A 61 -2.07 -9.26 -5.53
C ARG A 61 -0.61 -8.92 -5.82
N ASP A 62 -0.17 -9.07 -7.06
CA ASP A 62 1.20 -8.77 -7.48
C ASP A 62 1.50 -7.28 -7.37
N ASN A 63 0.57 -6.42 -7.77
CA ASN A 63 0.67 -4.97 -7.59
C ASN A 63 0.79 -4.59 -6.11
N PHE A 64 -0.02 -5.21 -5.24
CA PHE A 64 0.09 -4.97 -3.80
C PHE A 64 1.44 -5.44 -3.26
N ALA A 65 1.94 -6.61 -3.67
CA ALA A 65 3.22 -7.14 -3.24
C ALA A 65 4.37 -6.18 -3.60
N LEU A 66 4.41 -5.67 -4.84
CA LEU A 66 5.41 -4.70 -5.29
C LEU A 66 5.34 -3.38 -4.49
N CYS A 67 4.13 -2.88 -4.24
CA CYS A 67 3.92 -1.70 -3.41
C CYS A 67 4.38 -1.94 -1.97
N ASN A 68 4.11 -3.12 -1.41
CA ASN A 68 4.53 -3.49 -0.08
C ASN A 68 6.05 -3.60 0.04
N GLU A 69 6.75 -4.18 -0.93
CA GLU A 69 8.22 -4.19 -0.95
C GLU A 69 8.79 -2.78 -0.87
N ARG A 70 8.23 -1.83 -1.61
CA ARG A 70 8.60 -0.42 -1.54
C ARG A 70 8.34 0.17 -0.15
N PHE A 71 7.20 -0.15 0.45
CA PHE A 71 6.86 0.32 1.79
C PHE A 71 7.79 -0.26 2.85
N GLN A 72 8.21 -1.54 2.72
CA GLN A 72 9.13 -2.22 3.64
C GLN A 72 10.51 -1.55 3.76
N VAL A 73 10.92 -0.76 2.76
CA VAL A 73 12.19 0.00 2.82
C VAL A 73 12.07 1.29 3.65
N SER A 74 10.85 1.73 3.94
CA SER A 74 10.59 2.90 4.78
C SER A 74 10.80 2.57 6.28
N ALA A 75 10.74 3.58 7.14
CA ALA A 75 10.80 3.38 8.59
C ALA A 75 9.47 2.86 9.20
N TRP A 76 8.38 2.88 8.43
CA TRP A 76 7.03 2.62 8.93
C TRP A 76 6.75 1.16 9.28
N PRO A 77 7.20 0.14 8.53
CA PRO A 77 6.94 -1.26 8.89
C PRO A 77 7.41 -1.61 10.29
N GLN A 78 8.64 -1.24 10.65
CA GLN A 78 9.18 -1.46 11.98
C GLN A 78 8.38 -0.70 13.07
N ARG A 79 7.90 0.52 12.75
CA ARG A 79 7.08 1.30 13.68
C ARG A 79 5.71 0.65 13.88
N LEU A 80 5.05 0.21 12.80
CA LEU A 80 3.76 -0.48 12.86
C LEU A 80 3.86 -1.83 13.59
N GLU A 81 4.95 -2.57 13.38
CA GLU A 81 5.23 -3.82 14.07
C GLU A 81 5.38 -3.59 15.59
N LYS A 82 6.17 -2.59 16.00
CA LYS A 82 6.32 -2.22 17.41
C LYS A 82 4.98 -1.81 18.03
N MET A 83 4.16 -1.04 17.31
CA MET A 83 2.81 -0.68 17.76
C MET A 83 1.93 -1.92 17.90
N SER A 84 1.99 -2.85 16.95
CA SER A 84 1.19 -4.09 16.98
C SER A 84 1.60 -5.03 18.11
N ALA A 85 2.88 -5.06 18.49
CA ALA A 85 3.40 -5.86 19.59
C ALA A 85 3.19 -5.21 20.96
N SER A 86 2.84 -3.92 21.02
CA SER A 86 2.70 -3.19 22.28
C SER A 86 1.35 -3.42 22.91
N ILE A 87 1.37 -3.71 24.22
CA ILE A 87 0.18 -3.82 25.07
C ILE A 87 -0.18 -2.44 25.69
N HIS A 88 0.74 -1.48 25.65
CA HIS A 88 0.57 -0.17 26.27
C HIS A 88 -0.08 0.83 25.30
N ALA A 89 -1.16 1.47 25.73
CA ALA A 89 -1.88 2.47 24.95
C ALA A 89 -0.99 3.65 24.51
N ASP A 90 -0.05 4.09 25.34
CA ASP A 90 0.85 5.21 25.04
C ASP A 90 1.78 4.93 23.85
N ALA A 91 2.18 3.67 23.65
CA ALA A 91 3.00 3.26 22.52
C ALA A 91 2.24 3.25 21.18
N LEU A 92 0.90 3.28 21.24
CA LEU A 92 0.01 3.35 20.08
C LEU A 92 -0.26 4.79 19.62
N MET A 93 0.11 5.80 20.42
CA MET A 93 -0.18 7.20 20.11
C MET A 93 0.75 7.72 19.00
N LEU A 94 0.16 8.08 17.87
CA LEU A 94 0.84 8.85 16.82
C LEU A 94 0.41 10.32 16.89
N GLY A 95 1.38 11.23 16.94
CA GLY A 95 1.12 12.66 16.82
C GLY A 95 0.54 13.02 15.44
N ALA A 96 -0.07 14.19 15.31
CA ALA A 96 -0.66 14.65 14.05
C ALA A 96 0.36 14.64 12.89
N ASP A 97 1.60 15.08 13.14
CA ASP A 97 2.68 15.11 12.16
C ASP A 97 3.12 13.70 11.75
N GLU A 98 3.17 12.75 12.69
CA GLU A 98 3.50 11.37 12.39
C GLU A 98 2.42 10.72 11.54
N ARG A 99 1.13 10.95 11.85
CA ARG A 99 0.00 10.49 11.03
C ARG A 99 0.06 11.08 9.62
N GLY A 100 0.39 12.36 9.50
CA GLY A 100 0.58 13.01 8.20
C GLY A 100 1.70 12.36 7.38
N ARG A 101 2.85 12.08 8.01
CA ARG A 101 3.99 11.41 7.35
C ARG A 101 3.66 9.96 6.97
N LEU A 102 2.97 9.21 7.82
CA LEU A 102 2.51 7.86 7.49
C LEU A 102 1.53 7.89 6.30
N SER A 103 0.55 8.80 6.34
CA SER A 103 -0.42 8.98 5.26
C SER A 103 0.27 9.24 3.92
N LYS A 104 1.25 10.15 3.92
CA LYS A 104 2.06 10.45 2.73
C LYS A 104 2.83 9.22 2.25
N ALA A 105 3.47 8.46 3.15
CA ALA A 105 4.20 7.25 2.79
C ALA A 105 3.27 6.17 2.19
N LEU A 106 2.06 5.99 2.74
CA LEU A 106 1.06 5.08 2.17
C LEU A 106 0.61 5.55 0.78
N ASP A 107 0.31 6.84 0.63
CA ASP A 107 -0.15 7.40 -0.65
C ASP A 107 0.96 7.28 -1.73
N GLU A 108 2.23 7.47 -1.38
CA GLU A 108 3.37 7.37 -2.32
C GLU A 108 3.76 5.93 -2.64
N CYS A 109 3.73 5.02 -1.65
CA CYS A 109 4.12 3.63 -1.88
C CYS A 109 3.02 2.82 -2.57
N PHE A 110 1.75 3.08 -2.27
CA PHE A 110 0.61 2.31 -2.77
C PHE A 110 -0.23 3.08 -3.80
N ILE A 111 0.39 3.94 -4.60
CA ILE A 111 -0.31 4.82 -5.54
C ILE A 111 -1.25 4.04 -6.49
N GLN A 112 -0.78 2.91 -7.03
CA GLN A 112 -1.57 2.09 -7.95
C GLN A 112 -2.74 1.41 -7.25
N VAL A 113 -2.51 0.87 -6.06
CA VAL A 113 -3.57 0.25 -5.24
C VAL A 113 -4.61 1.30 -4.83
N ASN A 114 -4.17 2.53 -4.52
CA ASN A 114 -5.06 3.66 -4.22
C ASN A 114 -5.96 4.02 -5.40
N VAL A 115 -5.40 4.07 -6.62
CA VAL A 115 -6.16 4.35 -7.84
C VAL A 115 -7.20 3.26 -8.06
N ASN A 116 -6.81 1.99 -7.99
CA ASN A 116 -7.70 0.86 -8.19
C ASN A 116 -8.85 0.82 -7.16
N LEU A 117 -8.52 0.99 -5.87
CA LEU A 117 -9.55 1.02 -4.81
C LEU A 117 -10.56 2.15 -4.99
N ARG A 118 -10.13 3.29 -5.55
CA ARG A 118 -11.03 4.43 -5.80
C ARG A 118 -11.86 4.26 -7.06
N SER A 119 -11.36 3.58 -8.09
CA SER A 119 -12.12 3.31 -9.30
C SER A 119 -13.27 2.34 -9.07
N GLU A 120 -13.12 1.39 -8.14
CA GLU A 120 -14.13 0.38 -7.84
C GLU A 120 -15.20 0.85 -6.85
N GLY A 121 -14.95 1.93 -6.10
CA GLY A 121 -15.91 2.37 -5.08
C GLY A 121 -15.77 3.85 -4.72
N ARG A 122 -16.84 4.42 -4.12
CA ARG A 122 -16.82 5.78 -3.58
C ARG A 122 -16.10 5.81 -2.22
N LEU A 123 -14.78 5.53 -2.24
CA LEU A 123 -13.96 5.47 -1.05
C LEU A 123 -13.36 6.84 -0.72
N THR A 124 -13.41 7.22 0.55
CA THR A 124 -12.67 8.38 1.07
C THR A 124 -11.19 8.05 1.26
N ASN A 125 -10.34 9.06 1.43
CA ASN A 125 -8.91 8.86 1.72
C ASN A 125 -8.69 7.96 2.95
N ASP A 126 -9.46 8.16 4.00
CA ASP A 126 -9.38 7.34 5.21
C ASP A 126 -9.90 5.91 4.99
N ASP A 127 -10.89 5.72 4.11
CA ASP A 127 -11.37 4.39 3.74
C ASP A 127 -10.24 3.60 3.06
N VAL A 128 -9.56 4.23 2.10
CA VAL A 128 -8.42 3.64 1.37
C VAL A 128 -7.27 3.32 2.33
N ARG A 129 -6.88 4.26 3.20
CA ARG A 129 -5.82 4.03 4.19
C ARG A 129 -6.19 2.93 5.19
N CYS A 130 -7.46 2.85 5.60
CA CYS A 130 -7.96 1.76 6.43
C CYS A 130 -7.80 0.40 5.73
N CYS A 131 -8.14 0.31 4.44
CA CYS A 131 -7.93 -0.89 3.64
C CYS A 131 -6.45 -1.26 3.56
N LEU A 132 -5.57 -0.32 3.22
CA LEU A 132 -4.13 -0.56 3.11
C LEU A 132 -3.51 -1.06 4.42
N LEU A 133 -3.82 -0.42 5.55
CA LEU A 133 -3.32 -0.84 6.86
C LEU A 133 -3.86 -2.23 7.25
N ALA A 134 -5.11 -2.55 6.89
CA ALA A 134 -5.67 -3.89 7.10
C ALA A 134 -4.98 -4.94 6.22
N MET A 135 -4.68 -4.63 4.95
CA MET A 135 -3.93 -5.50 4.04
C MET A 135 -2.47 -5.71 4.49
N LEU A 136 -1.89 -4.72 5.18
CA LEU A 136 -0.58 -4.82 5.83
C LEU A 136 -0.63 -5.63 7.14
N GLY A 137 -1.79 -6.16 7.54
CA GLY A 137 -1.95 -6.99 8.73
C GLY A 137 -2.05 -6.21 10.05
N CYS A 138 -2.25 -4.90 10.02
CA CYS A 138 -2.38 -4.09 11.23
C CYS A 138 -3.67 -4.43 11.99
N PRO A 139 -3.63 -4.60 13.33
CA PRO A 139 -4.81 -4.75 14.16
C PRO A 139 -5.61 -3.44 14.23
N PHE A 140 -6.91 -3.52 14.57
CA PHE A 140 -7.81 -2.36 14.60
C PHE A 140 -7.35 -1.24 15.54
N THR A 141 -6.70 -1.58 16.64
CA THR A 141 -6.10 -0.62 17.57
C THR A 141 -5.02 0.22 16.89
N VAL A 142 -4.13 -0.41 16.13
CA VAL A 142 -3.07 0.26 15.38
C VAL A 142 -3.65 1.09 14.23
N ILE A 143 -4.62 0.54 13.48
CA ILE A 143 -5.30 1.28 12.41
C ILE A 143 -5.97 2.53 12.99
N GLY A 144 -6.66 2.40 14.13
CA GLY A 144 -7.28 3.53 14.83
C GLY A 144 -6.26 4.61 15.20
N ALA A 145 -5.15 4.22 15.80
CA ALA A 145 -4.05 5.14 16.14
C ALA A 145 -3.47 5.86 14.91
N CYS A 146 -3.30 5.13 13.80
CA CYS A 146 -2.80 5.68 12.52
C CYS A 146 -3.78 6.69 11.89
N LEU A 147 -5.08 6.45 12.02
CA LEU A 147 -6.14 7.30 11.47
C LEU A 147 -6.65 8.38 12.45
N GLY A 148 -6.19 8.36 13.70
CA GLY A 148 -6.69 9.25 14.75
C GLY A 148 -8.14 8.96 15.15
N SER A 149 -8.55 7.69 15.12
CA SER A 149 -9.91 7.22 15.43
C SER A 149 -9.87 6.06 16.43
N SER A 150 -11.02 5.76 17.07
CA SER A 150 -11.10 4.61 17.98
C SER A 150 -11.14 3.27 17.22
N PRO A 151 -10.75 2.15 17.87
CA PRO A 151 -10.84 0.82 17.27
C PRO A 151 -12.26 0.45 16.85
N GLU A 152 -13.28 0.88 17.62
CA GLU A 152 -14.71 0.66 17.32
C GLU A 152 -15.12 1.43 16.05
N ALA A 153 -14.61 2.65 15.88
CA ALA A 153 -14.84 3.45 14.67
C ALA A 153 -14.21 2.76 13.45
N VAL A 154 -13.03 2.16 13.59
CA VAL A 154 -12.38 1.37 12.53
C VAL A 154 -13.21 0.14 12.17
N GLN A 155 -13.73 -0.59 13.17
CA GLN A 155 -14.58 -1.75 12.95
C GLN A 155 -15.88 -1.37 12.21
N THR A 156 -16.52 -0.27 12.62
CA THR A 156 -17.70 0.27 11.94
C THR A 156 -17.39 0.67 10.50
N ARG A 157 -16.23 1.32 10.27
CA ARG A 157 -15.74 1.68 8.94
C ARG A 157 -15.55 0.44 8.06
N LYS A 158 -14.91 -0.61 8.58
CA LYS A 158 -14.72 -1.89 7.87
C LYS A 158 -16.06 -2.51 7.45
N SER A 159 -17.07 -2.46 8.30
CA SER A 159 -18.41 -2.97 7.95
C SER A 159 -19.02 -2.19 6.79
N ARG A 160 -18.93 -0.85 6.82
CA ARG A 160 -19.41 0.02 5.72
C ARG A 160 -18.62 -0.17 4.42
N LEU A 161 -17.33 -0.48 4.51
CA LEU A 161 -16.49 -0.75 3.33
C LEU A 161 -16.95 -1.98 2.57
N LYS A 162 -17.43 -3.02 3.26
CA LYS A 162 -18.00 -4.20 2.61
C LYS A 162 -19.24 -3.89 1.75
N ASP A 163 -19.95 -2.81 2.08
CA ASP A 163 -21.14 -2.38 1.33
C ASP A 163 -20.79 -1.43 0.17
N LYS A 164 -19.59 -0.83 0.21
CA LYS A 164 -19.10 0.08 -0.83
C LYS A 164 -18.29 -0.63 -1.92
N LEU A 165 -17.68 -1.77 -1.60
CA LEU A 165 -16.93 -2.57 -2.55
C LEU A 165 -17.86 -3.55 -3.25
N PRO A 166 -17.64 -3.83 -4.55
CA PRO A 166 -18.45 -4.78 -5.29
C PRO A 166 -18.42 -6.15 -4.61
N ARG A 167 -19.60 -6.76 -4.49
CA ARG A 167 -19.80 -8.10 -3.91
C ARG A 167 -19.84 -9.11 -5.04
N ASP A 168 -18.70 -9.39 -5.68
CA ASP A 168 -18.68 -10.49 -6.67
C ASP A 168 -17.32 -11.19 -6.71
#